data_5ac6bf6052899a7fe02d9d54b39e8484
#
_entry.id   5ac6bf6052899a7fe02d9d54b39e8484
#
_cell.length_a   1.000
_cell.length_b   1.000
_cell.length_c   1.000
_cell.angle_alpha   90.00
_cell.angle_beta   90.00
_cell.angle_gamma   90.00
#
_symmetry.space_group_name_H-M   'P 1'
#
loop_
_entity.id
_entity.type
_entity.pdbx_description
1 polymer ?
#
loop_
_entity_poly.entity_id
_entity_poly.type
_entity_poly.pdbx_seq_one_letter_code
_entity_poly.pdbx_strand_id
1 'polypeptide(L)'
;MNPYSNQHWNNLERGLTNLQKAVPESENILRENILDAFDFPEMIEDYLMELEIRNYSKSTIKTYRSIINNFHRFLQKEENLYDERLVLRAFKRYIRYLKREKNVSQNYIYLVTVVAKKFFEFGGIGVLKEVKTPKRTKSLPKSLNENEVITLINAMDNFGDENGLSERSEFLRLRNKVILALLYSSGLRVSELVMLHTDSIDLRDRTLRIRGKGEKDRIVLFDEETKILLEEYLLVRGDQSDYLFVNRSGNHLTPRYIQMMIKDYAVAAGIKKRVTPHILRHSFATHLLKNGVDIRAIQQLLGHANLSTTQIYTSVDMHTLKNVYDRAKLV
;
A
#
# COMPACT_ATOMS: atom_id res chain seq x y z
N MET A 1 -16.01 25.02 -20.65
CA MET A 1 -15.00 25.55 -21.58
C MET A 1 -13.80 25.93 -20.75
N ASN A 2 -12.69 25.23 -20.88
CA ASN A 2 -11.51 25.39 -20.03
C ASN A 2 -10.53 26.35 -20.74
N PRO A 3 -10.25 27.54 -20.22
CA PRO A 3 -9.45 28.56 -20.89
C PRO A 3 -7.94 28.25 -20.96
N TYR A 4 -7.47 27.22 -20.26
CA TYR A 4 -6.03 26.89 -20.19
C TYR A 4 -5.55 25.86 -21.23
N SER A 5 -6.46 25.22 -21.99
CA SER A 5 -6.08 24.14 -22.90
C SER A 5 -5.44 24.60 -24.23
N ASN A 6 -5.76 25.79 -24.72
CA ASN A 6 -5.40 26.14 -26.10
C ASN A 6 -4.06 26.85 -26.26
N GLN A 7 -3.60 27.61 -25.28
CA GLN A 7 -2.29 28.32 -25.44
C GLN A 7 -1.10 27.38 -25.21
N HIS A 8 -1.20 26.48 -24.25
CA HIS A 8 -0.12 25.52 -23.98
C HIS A 8 0.04 24.50 -25.11
N TRP A 9 -1.07 24.00 -25.65
CA TRP A 9 -1.07 23.10 -26.82
C TRP A 9 -0.54 23.76 -28.07
N ASN A 10 -0.88 25.03 -28.32
CA ASN A 10 -0.38 25.78 -29.46
C ASN A 10 1.14 26.04 -29.38
N ASN A 11 1.70 26.20 -28.17
CA ASN A 11 3.13 26.30 -27.99
C ASN A 11 3.86 24.97 -28.18
N LEU A 12 3.25 23.85 -27.76
CA LEU A 12 3.74 22.49 -27.99
C LEU A 12 3.73 22.13 -29.49
N GLU A 13 2.63 22.43 -30.22
CA GLU A 13 2.55 22.19 -31.66
C GLU A 13 3.51 23.10 -32.46
N ARG A 14 3.67 24.37 -32.04
CA ARG A 14 4.68 25.26 -32.66
C ARG A 14 6.10 24.78 -32.39
N GLY A 15 6.40 24.28 -31.21
CA GLY A 15 7.69 23.69 -30.88
C GLY A 15 7.99 22.44 -31.73
N LEU A 16 7.02 21.55 -31.89
CA LEU A 16 7.14 20.33 -32.70
C LEU A 16 7.19 20.62 -34.23
N THR A 17 6.44 21.60 -34.71
CA THR A 17 6.41 21.98 -36.13
C THR A 17 7.68 22.71 -36.55
N ASN A 18 8.28 23.50 -35.67
CA ASN A 18 9.57 24.18 -35.91
C ASN A 18 10.75 23.20 -35.92
N LEU A 19 10.68 22.13 -35.12
CA LEU A 19 11.70 21.06 -35.10
C LEU A 19 11.69 20.19 -36.37
N GLN A 20 10.58 20.15 -37.10
CA GLN A 20 10.46 19.38 -38.37
C GLN A 20 10.87 20.13 -39.61
N LYS A 21 11.02 21.47 -39.56
CA LYS A 21 11.23 22.32 -40.76
C LYS A 21 12.61 22.93 -40.94
N ALA A 22 13.57 22.72 -40.05
CA ALA A 22 14.89 23.33 -40.14
C ALA A 22 16.00 22.29 -40.04
N VAL A 23 16.44 21.78 -41.19
CA VAL A 23 17.80 21.26 -41.34
C VAL A 23 18.42 21.87 -42.58
N PRO A 24 19.24 22.93 -42.47
CA PRO A 24 20.36 23.17 -43.37
C PRO A 24 21.64 22.59 -42.70
N GLU A 25 22.35 21.80 -43.50
CA GLU A 25 23.72 21.37 -43.20
C GLU A 25 24.64 22.62 -43.16
N SER A 26 25.07 23.01 -42.02
CA SER A 26 26.13 23.91 -41.66
C SER A 26 25.65 25.02 -40.71
N GLU A 27 25.77 24.74 -39.44
CA GLU A 27 26.10 25.68 -38.38
C GLU A 27 25.87 24.99 -37.04
N ASN A 28 26.79 25.13 -36.10
CA ASN A 28 26.72 24.66 -34.74
C ASN A 28 25.55 25.35 -33.99
N ILE A 29 24.31 25.05 -34.36
CA ILE A 29 23.12 25.40 -33.57
C ILE A 29 23.13 24.45 -32.39
N LEU A 30 23.34 24.99 -31.21
CA LEU A 30 23.05 24.32 -29.93
C LEU A 30 21.65 23.71 -30.03
N ARG A 31 21.57 22.39 -30.27
CA ARG A 31 20.29 21.66 -30.28
C ARG A 31 19.80 21.67 -28.84
N GLU A 32 18.76 22.47 -28.58
CA GLU A 32 18.11 22.46 -27.29
C GLU A 32 17.75 21.04 -26.90
N ASN A 33 18.10 20.67 -25.69
CA ASN A 33 17.78 19.38 -25.12
C ASN A 33 16.25 19.29 -25.01
N ILE A 34 15.63 18.17 -25.41
CA ILE A 34 14.19 17.96 -25.25
C ILE A 34 13.74 18.15 -23.80
N LEU A 35 14.61 17.89 -22.82
CA LEU A 35 14.34 18.14 -21.42
C LEU A 35 14.33 19.62 -21.06
N ASP A 36 15.02 20.47 -21.83
CA ASP A 36 15.04 21.92 -21.62
C ASP A 36 13.88 22.59 -22.37
N ALA A 37 13.43 21.98 -23.49
CA ALA A 37 12.23 22.39 -24.23
C ALA A 37 10.91 22.05 -23.47
N PHE A 38 10.94 21.04 -22.63
CA PHE A 38 9.88 20.73 -21.68
C PHE A 38 10.36 21.06 -20.28
N ASP A 39 9.75 22.04 -19.62
CA ASP A 39 10.00 22.26 -18.20
C ASP A 39 9.57 21.01 -17.41
N PHE A 40 10.50 20.04 -17.32
CA PHE A 40 10.26 18.74 -16.71
C PHE A 40 9.81 18.86 -15.23
N PRO A 41 10.38 19.76 -14.43
CA PRO A 41 9.89 20.09 -13.10
C PRO A 41 8.43 20.58 -13.10
N GLU A 42 8.06 21.52 -13.96
CA GLU A 42 6.71 22.05 -14.08
C GLU A 42 5.73 20.94 -14.51
N MET A 43 6.08 20.17 -15.53
CA MET A 43 5.28 19.04 -15.98
C MET A 43 5.07 17.98 -14.90
N ILE A 44 6.04 17.77 -13.99
CA ILE A 44 5.89 16.87 -12.83
C ILE A 44 4.81 17.41 -11.90
N GLU A 45 4.86 18.68 -11.53
CA GLU A 45 3.88 19.26 -10.60
C GLU A 45 2.48 19.27 -11.22
N ASP A 46 2.34 19.64 -12.49
CA ASP A 46 1.06 19.58 -13.22
C ASP A 46 0.47 18.18 -13.28
N TYR A 47 1.32 17.17 -13.54
CA TYR A 47 0.87 15.79 -13.54
C TYR A 47 0.41 15.33 -12.16
N LEU A 48 1.09 15.75 -11.10
CA LEU A 48 0.72 15.39 -9.75
C LEU A 48 -0.58 16.09 -9.32
N MET A 49 -0.79 17.34 -9.75
CA MET A 49 -2.05 18.07 -9.57
C MET A 49 -3.21 17.35 -10.29
N GLU A 50 -3.00 16.90 -11.53
CA GLU A 50 -3.98 16.10 -12.26
C GLU A 50 -4.36 14.80 -11.50
N LEU A 51 -3.38 14.14 -10.89
CA LEU A 51 -3.65 12.96 -10.06
C LEU A 51 -4.47 13.32 -8.80
N GLU A 52 -4.27 14.49 -8.21
CA GLU A 52 -5.07 14.97 -7.08
C GLU A 52 -6.51 15.24 -7.53
N ILE A 53 -6.72 15.93 -8.64
CA ILE A 53 -8.04 16.18 -9.25
C ILE A 53 -8.77 14.87 -9.51
N ARG A 54 -8.05 13.83 -9.97
CA ARG A 54 -8.60 12.48 -10.18
C ARG A 54 -8.76 11.66 -8.90
N ASN A 55 -8.65 12.26 -7.72
CA ASN A 55 -8.82 11.62 -6.42
C ASN A 55 -7.88 10.41 -6.18
N TYR A 56 -6.65 10.44 -6.70
CA TYR A 56 -5.65 9.46 -6.32
C TYR A 56 -5.26 9.62 -4.84
N SER A 57 -4.96 8.50 -4.17
CA SER A 57 -4.55 8.58 -2.76
C SER A 57 -3.21 9.30 -2.61
N LYS A 58 -3.02 10.04 -1.50
CA LYS A 58 -1.75 10.70 -1.16
C LYS A 58 -0.54 9.76 -1.26
N SER A 59 -0.71 8.48 -0.88
CA SER A 59 0.36 7.49 -0.96
C SER A 59 0.69 7.10 -2.41
N THR A 60 -0.32 7.05 -3.29
CA THR A 60 -0.12 6.80 -4.74
C THR A 60 0.62 7.97 -5.38
N ILE A 61 0.20 9.20 -5.10
CA ILE A 61 0.83 10.42 -5.59
C ILE A 61 2.29 10.48 -5.14
N LYS A 62 2.57 10.22 -3.85
CA LYS A 62 3.93 10.13 -3.32
C LYS A 62 4.79 9.10 -4.05
N THR A 63 4.21 7.94 -4.36
CA THR A 63 4.90 6.87 -5.10
C THR A 63 5.20 7.30 -6.53
N TYR A 64 4.24 7.91 -7.22
CA TYR A 64 4.41 8.41 -8.58
C TYR A 64 5.44 9.51 -8.63
N ARG A 65 5.37 10.51 -7.74
CA ARG A 65 6.38 11.56 -7.58
C ARG A 65 7.79 10.97 -7.42
N SER A 66 7.94 9.99 -6.53
CA SER A 66 9.24 9.35 -6.29
C SER A 66 9.77 8.64 -7.55
N ILE A 67 8.93 7.92 -8.28
CA ILE A 67 9.32 7.21 -9.50
C ILE A 67 9.75 8.19 -10.59
N ILE A 68 8.96 9.25 -10.83
CA ILE A 68 9.22 10.23 -11.88
C ILE A 68 10.49 11.02 -11.55
N ASN A 69 10.66 11.49 -10.30
CA ASN A 69 11.86 12.19 -9.87
C ASN A 69 13.13 11.32 -9.94
N ASN A 70 13.04 10.02 -9.68
CA ASN A 70 14.17 9.10 -9.83
C ASN A 70 14.55 8.93 -11.31
N PHE A 71 13.57 8.88 -12.18
CA PHE A 71 13.81 8.81 -13.61
C PHE A 71 14.37 10.14 -14.13
N HIS A 72 13.79 11.28 -13.75
CA HIS A 72 14.31 12.60 -14.11
C HIS A 72 15.77 12.77 -13.71
N ARG A 73 16.14 12.43 -12.46
CA ARG A 73 17.55 12.47 -12.01
C ARG A 73 18.47 11.53 -12.80
N PHE A 74 17.95 10.45 -13.35
CA PHE A 74 18.70 9.59 -14.24
C PHE A 74 18.89 10.26 -15.60
N LEU A 75 17.85 10.90 -16.15
CA LEU A 75 17.91 11.63 -17.41
C LEU A 75 18.88 12.79 -17.37
N GLN A 76 18.96 13.53 -16.24
CA GLN A 76 19.90 14.65 -16.08
C GLN A 76 21.39 14.24 -16.18
N LYS A 77 21.69 12.94 -16.06
CA LYS A 77 23.05 12.39 -16.25
C LYS A 77 23.32 11.95 -17.68
N GLU A 78 22.30 11.93 -18.51
CA GLU A 78 22.40 11.54 -19.91
C GLU A 78 22.60 12.80 -20.75
N GLU A 79 23.69 12.86 -21.48
CA GLU A 79 23.98 13.96 -22.38
C GLU A 79 23.14 13.85 -23.68
N ASN A 80 22.74 14.99 -24.23
CA ASN A 80 22.14 15.12 -25.56
C ASN A 80 20.77 14.42 -25.74
N LEU A 81 19.78 14.72 -24.89
CA LEU A 81 18.41 14.21 -25.03
C LEU A 81 17.51 15.15 -25.88
N TYR A 82 17.90 15.44 -27.09
CA TYR A 82 17.19 16.34 -28.02
C TYR A 82 16.24 15.62 -29.00
N ASP A 83 16.10 14.30 -28.93
CA ASP A 83 15.22 13.49 -29.78
C ASP A 83 14.44 12.49 -28.93
N GLU A 84 13.16 12.28 -29.27
CA GLU A 84 12.30 11.29 -28.62
C GLU A 84 12.91 9.86 -28.62
N ARG A 85 13.65 9.50 -29.69
CA ARG A 85 14.36 8.21 -29.75
C ARG A 85 15.45 8.09 -28.70
N LEU A 86 16.11 9.20 -28.35
CA LEU A 86 17.13 9.23 -27.30
C LEU A 86 16.50 9.08 -25.92
N VAL A 87 15.34 9.71 -25.69
CA VAL A 87 14.55 9.51 -24.45
C VAL A 87 14.14 8.04 -24.31
N LEU A 88 13.69 7.40 -25.40
CA LEU A 88 13.37 5.96 -25.39
C LEU A 88 14.58 5.09 -25.06
N ARG A 89 15.76 5.41 -25.63
CA ARG A 89 17.01 4.71 -25.32
C ARG A 89 17.42 4.93 -23.85
N ALA A 90 17.32 6.15 -23.36
CA ALA A 90 17.59 6.48 -21.95
C ALA A 90 16.65 5.73 -21.00
N PHE A 91 15.35 5.65 -21.32
CA PHE A 91 14.40 4.85 -20.55
C PHE A 91 14.78 3.36 -20.54
N LYS A 92 15.16 2.77 -21.67
CA LYS A 92 15.64 1.38 -21.73
C LYS A 92 16.91 1.18 -20.90
N ARG A 93 17.85 2.16 -20.90
CA ARG A 93 19.05 2.15 -20.04
C ARG A 93 18.67 2.24 -18.56
N TYR A 94 17.72 3.11 -18.21
CA TYR A 94 17.21 3.23 -16.84
C TYR A 94 16.60 1.91 -16.33
N ILE A 95 15.77 1.25 -17.13
CA ILE A 95 15.22 -0.08 -16.77
C ILE A 95 16.33 -1.11 -16.59
N ARG A 96 17.38 -1.09 -17.43
CA ARG A 96 18.53 -1.97 -17.29
C ARG A 96 19.32 -1.68 -16.00
N TYR A 97 19.54 -0.40 -15.68
CA TYR A 97 20.17 0.06 -14.44
C TYR A 97 19.39 -0.43 -13.21
N LEU A 98 18.06 -0.23 -13.20
CA LEU A 98 17.21 -0.70 -12.11
C LEU A 98 17.30 -2.23 -11.92
N LYS A 99 17.38 -2.99 -13.00
CA LYS A 99 17.49 -4.45 -12.94
C LYS A 99 18.88 -4.94 -12.48
N ARG A 100 19.94 -4.39 -13.05
CA ARG A 100 21.31 -4.94 -12.87
C ARG A 100 22.03 -4.37 -11.67
N GLU A 101 21.90 -3.07 -11.44
CA GLU A 101 22.63 -2.37 -10.38
C GLU A 101 21.81 -2.21 -9.11
N LYS A 102 20.51 -1.90 -9.23
CA LYS A 102 19.62 -1.74 -8.08
C LYS A 102 18.90 -3.01 -7.67
N ASN A 103 18.97 -4.06 -8.47
CA ASN A 103 18.37 -5.38 -8.22
C ASN A 103 16.91 -5.29 -7.75
N VAL A 104 16.12 -4.40 -8.37
CA VAL A 104 14.72 -4.18 -7.97
C VAL A 104 13.83 -5.31 -8.50
N SER A 105 12.68 -5.51 -7.82
CA SER A 105 11.73 -6.56 -8.22
C SER A 105 11.10 -6.29 -9.59
N GLN A 106 10.72 -7.36 -10.29
CA GLN A 106 10.02 -7.27 -11.57
C GLN A 106 8.70 -6.48 -11.47
N ASN A 107 8.00 -6.57 -10.32
CA ASN A 107 6.78 -5.80 -10.07
C ASN A 107 7.06 -4.29 -9.92
N TYR A 108 8.21 -3.92 -9.37
CA TYR A 108 8.63 -2.52 -9.35
C TYR A 108 8.96 -2.00 -10.76
N ILE A 109 9.66 -2.79 -11.59
CA ILE A 109 9.91 -2.45 -13.00
C ILE A 109 8.59 -2.25 -13.75
N TYR A 110 7.60 -3.13 -13.52
CA TYR A 110 6.26 -2.96 -14.08
C TYR A 110 5.67 -1.60 -13.67
N LEU A 111 5.71 -1.28 -12.38
CA LEU A 111 5.16 -0.01 -11.84
C LEU A 111 5.86 1.20 -12.45
N VAL A 112 7.20 1.20 -12.48
CA VAL A 112 8.01 2.27 -13.11
C VAL A 112 7.61 2.46 -14.57
N THR A 113 7.46 1.37 -15.32
CA THR A 113 7.07 1.45 -16.74
C THR A 113 5.68 2.05 -16.91
N VAL A 114 4.71 1.64 -16.08
CA VAL A 114 3.33 2.17 -16.15
C VAL A 114 3.29 3.65 -15.79
N VAL A 115 4.00 4.06 -14.73
CA VAL A 115 4.03 5.46 -14.29
C VAL A 115 4.71 6.33 -15.33
N ALA A 116 5.87 5.92 -15.85
CA ALA A 116 6.56 6.67 -16.90
C ALA A 116 5.70 6.84 -18.15
N LYS A 117 5.04 5.77 -18.62
CA LYS A 117 4.13 5.87 -19.78
C LYS A 117 3.04 6.90 -19.57
N LYS A 118 2.35 6.84 -18.43
CA LYS A 118 1.26 7.79 -18.11
C LYS A 118 1.75 9.23 -18.01
N PHE A 119 2.94 9.42 -17.42
CA PHE A 119 3.53 10.73 -17.26
C PHE A 119 3.90 11.34 -18.63
N PHE A 120 4.58 10.61 -19.49
CA PHE A 120 4.91 11.07 -20.83
C PHE A 120 3.68 11.27 -21.72
N GLU A 121 2.66 10.41 -21.59
CA GLU A 121 1.38 10.57 -22.28
C GLU A 121 0.65 11.84 -21.83
N PHE A 122 0.70 12.18 -20.53
CA PHE A 122 0.15 13.42 -19.99
C PHE A 122 0.85 14.65 -20.62
N GLY A 123 2.18 14.62 -20.74
CA GLY A 123 2.96 15.68 -21.39
C GLY A 123 2.86 15.70 -22.92
N GLY A 124 1.96 14.89 -23.52
CA GLY A 124 1.81 14.83 -24.98
C GLY A 124 2.91 14.07 -25.72
N ILE A 125 3.86 13.45 -24.99
CA ILE A 125 5.02 12.77 -25.55
C ILE A 125 4.72 11.29 -25.74
N GLY A 126 4.56 10.85 -26.99
CA GLY A 126 4.18 9.48 -27.34
C GLY A 126 5.29 8.42 -27.26
N VAL A 127 6.51 8.83 -26.97
CA VAL A 127 7.74 8.03 -27.11
C VAL A 127 7.73 6.68 -26.37
N LEU A 128 7.05 6.58 -25.22
CA LEU A 128 6.98 5.33 -24.44
C LEU A 128 5.77 4.46 -24.81
N LYS A 129 4.90 4.85 -25.75
CA LYS A 129 3.73 4.03 -26.15
C LYS A 129 4.15 2.64 -26.63
N GLU A 130 5.22 2.54 -27.39
CA GLU A 130 5.74 1.29 -27.96
C GLU A 130 6.47 0.39 -26.93
N VAL A 131 6.83 0.92 -25.77
CA VAL A 131 7.50 0.12 -24.74
C VAL A 131 6.54 -0.94 -24.21
N LYS A 132 6.85 -2.22 -24.45
CA LYS A 132 6.08 -3.32 -23.86
C LYS A 132 6.19 -3.28 -22.35
N THR A 133 5.05 -3.16 -21.66
CA THR A 133 5.02 -3.24 -20.21
C THR A 133 5.41 -4.64 -19.75
N PRO A 134 6.40 -4.79 -18.85
CA PRO A 134 6.84 -6.10 -18.37
C PRO A 134 5.68 -6.87 -17.71
N LYS A 135 5.66 -8.19 -17.84
CA LYS A 135 4.67 -9.02 -17.14
C LYS A 135 4.92 -8.95 -15.63
N ARG A 136 3.86 -8.86 -14.84
CA ARG A 136 3.95 -9.00 -13.39
C ARG A 136 4.33 -10.43 -13.03
N THR A 137 5.27 -10.59 -12.11
CA THR A 137 5.56 -11.91 -11.54
C THR A 137 4.45 -12.24 -10.55
N LYS A 138 3.67 -13.28 -10.82
CA LYS A 138 2.74 -13.85 -9.86
C LYS A 138 3.56 -14.78 -8.97
N SER A 139 4.02 -14.32 -7.82
CA SER A 139 4.45 -15.23 -6.76
C SER A 139 3.21 -15.79 -6.08
N LEU A 140 3.19 -17.10 -5.82
CA LEU A 140 2.15 -17.66 -4.96
C LEU A 140 2.23 -16.94 -3.60
N PRO A 141 1.13 -16.40 -3.10
CA PRO A 141 1.10 -15.78 -1.78
C PRO A 141 1.49 -16.83 -0.75
N LYS A 142 2.50 -16.54 0.06
CA LYS A 142 2.92 -17.43 1.14
C LYS A 142 2.05 -17.11 2.36
N SER A 143 1.02 -17.90 2.64
CA SER A 143 0.29 -17.85 3.91
C SER A 143 1.10 -18.53 5.01
N LEU A 144 0.89 -18.11 6.24
CA LEU A 144 1.26 -18.88 7.43
C LEU A 144 0.28 -20.04 7.57
N ASN A 145 0.71 -21.16 8.11
CA ASN A 145 -0.22 -22.17 8.61
C ASN A 145 -0.72 -21.80 10.01
N GLU A 146 -1.72 -22.51 10.53
CA GLU A 146 -2.33 -22.25 11.83
C GLU A 146 -1.32 -22.30 12.97
N ASN A 147 -0.46 -23.33 13.00
CA ASN A 147 0.60 -23.45 14.02
C ASN A 147 1.59 -22.28 13.97
N GLU A 148 1.97 -21.81 12.77
CA GLU A 148 2.84 -20.64 12.63
C GLU A 148 2.18 -19.36 13.16
N VAL A 149 0.86 -19.21 13.03
CA VAL A 149 0.11 -18.08 13.58
C VAL A 149 0.07 -18.15 15.10
N ILE A 150 -0.28 -19.33 15.69
CA ILE A 150 -0.26 -19.55 17.14
C ILE A 150 1.13 -19.24 17.70
N THR A 151 2.17 -19.81 17.09
CA THR A 151 3.55 -19.61 17.53
C THR A 151 3.95 -18.13 17.47
N LEU A 152 3.51 -17.40 16.43
CA LEU A 152 3.77 -15.97 16.29
C LEU A 152 3.10 -15.15 17.41
N ILE A 153 1.83 -15.44 17.72
CA ILE A 153 1.07 -14.74 18.76
C ILE A 153 1.67 -15.05 20.16
N ASN A 154 2.01 -16.31 20.42
CA ASN A 154 2.57 -16.74 21.70
C ASN A 154 4.05 -16.38 21.89
N ALA A 155 4.77 -16.07 20.81
CA ALA A 155 6.15 -15.56 20.92
C ALA A 155 6.25 -14.27 21.74
N MET A 156 5.11 -13.57 21.93
CA MET A 156 5.01 -12.38 22.77
C MET A 156 5.23 -12.68 24.24
N ASP A 157 4.79 -13.83 24.70
CA ASP A 157 4.81 -14.21 26.12
C ASP A 157 6.25 -14.42 26.62
N ASN A 158 7.17 -14.81 25.71
CA ASN A 158 8.56 -15.15 26.02
C ASN A 158 9.59 -14.11 25.54
N PHE A 159 9.16 -12.99 24.96
CA PHE A 159 10.08 -12.03 24.35
C PHE A 159 10.72 -11.11 25.40
N GLY A 160 12.02 -11.29 25.68
CA GLY A 160 12.80 -10.39 26.53
C GLY A 160 12.85 -10.76 28.03
N ASP A 161 12.74 -12.04 28.37
CA ASP A 161 12.46 -12.52 29.75
C ASP A 161 13.69 -12.90 30.57
N GLU A 162 14.83 -12.28 30.36
CA GLU A 162 16.02 -12.69 31.15
C GLU A 162 16.15 -12.00 32.52
N ASN A 163 15.40 -10.93 32.85
CA ASN A 163 15.62 -10.16 34.08
C ASN A 163 14.38 -9.62 34.82
N GLY A 164 13.21 -10.26 34.70
CA GLY A 164 11.98 -9.76 35.33
C GLY A 164 11.44 -8.51 34.63
N LEU A 165 10.18 -8.56 34.20
CA LEU A 165 9.60 -7.49 33.42
C LEU A 165 9.17 -6.32 34.29
N SER A 166 9.42 -5.11 33.80
CA SER A 166 8.70 -3.94 34.33
C SER A 166 7.23 -4.01 33.87
N GLU A 167 6.30 -3.47 34.65
CA GLU A 167 4.87 -3.33 34.31
C GLU A 167 4.68 -2.75 32.88
N ARG A 168 5.56 -1.86 32.48
CA ARG A 168 5.59 -1.28 31.15
C ARG A 168 5.90 -2.30 30.05
N SER A 169 6.79 -3.24 30.31
CA SER A 169 7.14 -4.29 29.35
C SER A 169 5.97 -5.26 29.17
N GLU A 170 5.27 -5.58 30.25
CA GLU A 170 4.07 -6.42 30.25
C GLU A 170 2.94 -5.74 29.45
N PHE A 171 2.69 -4.45 29.71
CA PHE A 171 1.74 -3.67 28.92
C PHE A 171 2.06 -3.69 27.42
N LEU A 172 3.32 -3.49 27.03
CA LEU A 172 3.71 -3.49 25.62
C LEU A 172 3.58 -4.87 24.99
N ARG A 173 3.85 -5.94 25.72
CA ARG A 173 3.64 -7.32 25.28
C ARG A 173 2.16 -7.58 25.03
N LEU A 174 1.30 -7.32 26.00
CA LEU A 174 -0.14 -7.50 25.88
C LEU A 174 -0.69 -6.69 24.71
N ARG A 175 -0.33 -5.40 24.60
CA ARG A 175 -0.70 -4.57 23.45
C ARG A 175 -0.31 -5.22 22.12
N ASN A 176 0.93 -5.68 22.01
CA ASN A 176 1.44 -6.25 20.75
C ASN A 176 0.77 -7.61 20.45
N LYS A 177 0.47 -8.42 21.48
CA LYS A 177 -0.28 -9.68 21.34
C LYS A 177 -1.68 -9.42 20.81
N VAL A 178 -2.41 -8.46 21.38
CA VAL A 178 -3.72 -8.00 20.90
C VAL A 178 -3.65 -7.52 19.45
N ILE A 179 -2.63 -6.75 19.09
CA ILE A 179 -2.43 -6.28 17.71
C ILE A 179 -2.31 -7.46 16.73
N LEU A 180 -1.53 -8.48 17.06
CA LEU A 180 -1.37 -9.67 16.20
C LEU A 180 -2.65 -10.49 16.12
N ALA A 181 -3.26 -10.79 17.26
CA ALA A 181 -4.53 -11.52 17.33
C ALA A 181 -5.61 -10.81 16.50
N LEU A 182 -5.73 -9.49 16.67
CA LEU A 182 -6.72 -8.69 15.95
C LEU A 182 -6.45 -8.62 14.45
N LEU A 183 -5.18 -8.44 14.02
CA LEU A 183 -4.82 -8.46 12.60
C LEU A 183 -5.15 -9.79 11.93
N TYR A 184 -4.97 -10.89 12.65
CA TYR A 184 -5.25 -12.22 12.13
C TYR A 184 -6.75 -12.52 12.16
N SER A 185 -7.42 -12.40 13.31
CA SER A 185 -8.83 -12.79 13.46
C SER A 185 -9.80 -11.93 12.66
N SER A 186 -9.51 -10.63 12.50
CA SER A 186 -10.39 -9.71 11.75
C SER A 186 -9.96 -9.49 10.29
N GLY A 187 -8.75 -9.88 9.93
CA GLY A 187 -8.20 -9.60 8.61
C GLY A 187 -8.06 -8.11 8.27
N LEU A 188 -7.94 -7.23 9.24
CA LEU A 188 -7.77 -5.79 9.06
C LEU A 188 -6.53 -5.43 8.23
N ARG A 189 -6.61 -4.32 7.50
CA ARG A 189 -5.40 -3.69 6.95
C ARG A 189 -4.64 -2.99 8.08
N VAL A 190 -3.31 -2.99 8.02
CA VAL A 190 -2.50 -2.32 9.04
C VAL A 190 -2.82 -0.83 9.19
N SER A 191 -3.18 -0.14 8.11
CA SER A 191 -3.61 1.26 8.14
C SER A 191 -4.96 1.45 8.85
N GLU A 192 -5.83 0.47 8.82
CA GLU A 192 -7.10 0.46 9.52
C GLU A 192 -6.89 0.21 11.01
N LEU A 193 -6.05 -0.79 11.33
CA LEU A 193 -5.72 -1.12 12.72
C LEU A 193 -5.15 0.08 13.49
N VAL A 194 -4.18 0.82 12.91
CA VAL A 194 -3.54 1.94 13.61
C VAL A 194 -4.48 3.13 13.83
N MET A 195 -5.56 3.21 13.08
CA MET A 195 -6.59 4.25 13.16
C MET A 195 -7.83 3.81 13.94
N LEU A 196 -7.81 2.63 14.58
CA LEU A 196 -8.92 2.19 15.42
C LEU A 196 -9.08 3.08 16.64
N HIS A 197 -10.31 3.45 16.94
CA HIS A 197 -10.72 4.13 18.15
C HIS A 197 -11.32 3.12 19.13
N THR A 198 -11.30 3.45 20.41
CA THR A 198 -11.88 2.61 21.47
C THR A 198 -13.39 2.46 21.33
N ASP A 199 -14.09 3.52 20.89
CA ASP A 199 -15.54 3.53 20.64
C ASP A 199 -15.96 2.71 19.41
N SER A 200 -14.99 2.29 18.58
CA SER A 200 -15.26 1.46 17.41
C SER A 200 -15.42 -0.03 17.73
N ILE A 201 -15.23 -0.41 19.01
CA ILE A 201 -15.24 -1.81 19.44
C ILE A 201 -16.56 -2.14 20.13
N ASP A 202 -17.19 -3.21 19.69
CA ASP A 202 -18.25 -3.88 20.42
C ASP A 202 -17.77 -5.27 20.88
N LEU A 203 -17.42 -5.37 22.16
CA LEU A 203 -16.94 -6.62 22.77
C LEU A 203 -18.04 -7.68 22.89
N ARG A 204 -19.29 -7.25 23.11
CA ARG A 204 -20.43 -8.17 23.23
C ARG A 204 -20.69 -8.89 21.91
N ASP A 205 -20.72 -8.13 20.82
CA ASP A 205 -20.97 -8.67 19.49
C ASP A 205 -19.69 -9.08 18.76
N ARG A 206 -18.51 -8.88 19.34
CA ARG A 206 -17.20 -9.16 18.75
C ARG A 206 -17.04 -8.50 17.39
N THR A 207 -17.38 -7.22 17.31
CA THR A 207 -17.34 -6.43 16.08
C THR A 207 -16.46 -5.20 16.21
N LEU A 208 -15.94 -4.76 15.07
CA LEU A 208 -15.23 -3.50 14.91
C LEU A 208 -15.87 -2.71 13.78
N ARG A 209 -16.18 -1.44 14.04
CA ARG A 209 -16.58 -0.49 13.01
C ARG A 209 -15.33 0.15 12.39
N ILE A 210 -15.12 -0.10 11.10
CA ILE A 210 -13.95 0.38 10.36
C ILE A 210 -14.39 1.46 9.40
N ARG A 211 -13.83 2.67 9.54
CA ARG A 211 -14.01 3.76 8.59
C ARG A 211 -13.23 3.50 7.30
N GLY A 212 -13.92 3.31 6.20
CA GLY A 212 -13.35 3.01 4.90
C GLY A 212 -12.97 4.24 4.07
N LYS A 213 -12.28 4.04 2.96
CA LYS A 213 -11.99 5.10 1.98
C LYS A 213 -13.30 5.55 1.32
N GLY A 214 -13.63 6.86 1.36
CA GLY A 214 -14.85 7.44 0.80
C GLY A 214 -16.05 7.28 1.71
N GLU A 215 -15.87 7.36 3.05
CA GLU A 215 -16.93 7.38 4.09
C GLU A 215 -17.83 6.13 4.14
N LYS A 216 -17.41 5.03 3.56
CA LYS A 216 -18.13 3.76 3.68
C LYS A 216 -17.62 3.00 4.90
N ASP A 217 -18.40 3.05 5.97
CA ASP A 217 -18.13 2.24 7.16
C ASP A 217 -18.42 0.75 6.85
N ARG A 218 -17.63 -0.12 7.45
CA ARG A 218 -17.88 -1.54 7.44
C ARG A 218 -17.66 -2.14 8.82
N ILE A 219 -18.36 -3.22 9.07
CA ILE A 219 -18.19 -4.02 10.29
C ILE A 219 -17.30 -5.21 9.95
N VAL A 220 -16.35 -5.52 10.83
CA VAL A 220 -15.54 -6.73 10.79
C VAL A 220 -15.68 -7.49 12.09
N LEU A 221 -15.53 -8.82 12.05
CA LEU A 221 -15.62 -9.70 13.20
C LEU A 221 -14.23 -10.04 13.74
N PHE A 222 -14.17 -10.42 15.00
CA PHE A 222 -13.00 -11.04 15.64
C PHE A 222 -13.44 -12.21 16.54
N ASP A 223 -12.54 -13.14 16.85
CA ASP A 223 -12.82 -14.34 17.61
C ASP A 223 -12.86 -14.11 19.13
N GLU A 224 -13.25 -15.14 19.86
CA GLU A 224 -13.40 -15.07 21.32
C GLU A 224 -12.05 -14.92 22.02
N GLU A 225 -10.98 -15.55 21.53
CA GLU A 225 -9.65 -15.39 22.10
C GLU A 225 -9.16 -13.94 21.97
N THR A 226 -9.38 -13.34 20.82
CA THR A 226 -9.06 -11.91 20.62
C THR A 226 -9.89 -10.99 21.51
N LYS A 227 -11.16 -11.33 21.79
CA LYS A 227 -12.00 -10.61 22.75
C LYS A 227 -11.39 -10.60 24.13
N ILE A 228 -11.03 -11.79 24.66
CA ILE A 228 -10.42 -11.92 25.99
C ILE A 228 -9.16 -11.05 26.09
N LEU A 229 -8.27 -11.13 25.09
CA LEU A 229 -7.06 -10.30 25.04
C LEU A 229 -7.37 -8.79 24.97
N LEU A 230 -8.43 -8.39 24.25
CA LEU A 230 -8.89 -7.00 24.18
C LEU A 230 -9.42 -6.53 25.53
N GLU A 231 -10.21 -7.35 26.23
CA GLU A 231 -10.73 -7.03 27.57
C GLU A 231 -9.58 -6.80 28.56
N GLU A 232 -8.60 -7.70 28.60
CA GLU A 232 -7.40 -7.55 29.44
C GLU A 232 -6.62 -6.27 29.08
N TYR A 233 -6.43 -6.01 27.80
CA TYR A 233 -5.70 -4.84 27.34
C TYR A 233 -6.41 -3.54 27.70
N LEU A 234 -7.73 -3.47 27.52
CA LEU A 234 -8.52 -2.29 27.83
C LEU A 234 -8.51 -1.95 29.34
N LEU A 235 -8.46 -2.96 30.23
CA LEU A 235 -8.34 -2.76 31.68
C LEU A 235 -7.02 -2.06 32.07
N VAL A 236 -5.91 -2.38 31.41
CA VAL A 236 -4.59 -1.83 31.75
C VAL A 236 -4.18 -0.62 30.90
N ARG A 237 -4.91 -0.34 29.80
CA ARG A 237 -4.59 0.73 28.85
C ARG A 237 -4.77 2.12 29.45
N GLY A 238 -5.81 2.31 30.28
CA GLY A 238 -6.26 3.63 30.74
C GLY A 238 -6.90 4.49 29.64
N ASP A 239 -7.41 5.66 29.98
CA ASP A 239 -8.16 6.57 29.08
C ASP A 239 -7.29 7.70 28.49
N GLN A 240 -6.07 7.40 28.09
CA GLN A 240 -5.11 8.41 27.65
C GLN A 240 -5.34 8.92 26.22
N SER A 241 -6.20 8.30 25.43
CA SER A 241 -6.39 8.64 24.01
C SER A 241 -7.59 7.92 23.43
N ASP A 242 -8.23 8.53 22.42
CA ASP A 242 -9.32 7.89 21.66
C ASP A 242 -8.82 6.72 20.80
N TYR A 243 -7.52 6.72 20.39
CA TYR A 243 -6.96 5.62 19.62
C TYR A 243 -6.81 4.36 20.47
N LEU A 244 -7.21 3.21 19.92
CA LEU A 244 -7.08 1.92 20.60
C LEU A 244 -5.61 1.60 20.92
N PHE A 245 -4.71 1.75 19.96
CA PHE A 245 -3.29 1.44 20.09
C PHE A 245 -2.44 2.71 20.01
N VAL A 246 -1.81 3.05 21.11
CA VAL A 246 -1.03 4.29 21.22
C VAL A 246 0.45 4.06 21.40
N ASN A 247 1.23 5.05 20.98
CA ASN A 247 2.65 5.17 21.28
C ASN A 247 2.88 5.85 22.65
N ARG A 248 4.15 6.13 22.99
CA ARG A 248 4.51 6.79 24.24
C ARG A 248 3.94 8.21 24.42
N SER A 249 3.63 8.86 23.31
CA SER A 249 3.11 10.25 23.29
C SER A 249 1.58 10.30 23.22
N GLY A 250 0.87 9.18 23.39
CA GLY A 250 -0.59 9.12 23.30
C GLY A 250 -1.15 9.17 21.86
N ASN A 251 -0.29 9.26 20.84
CA ASN A 251 -0.71 9.24 19.44
C ASN A 251 -0.83 7.80 18.92
N HIS A 252 -1.57 7.62 17.82
CA HIS A 252 -1.68 6.31 17.17
C HIS A 252 -0.32 5.74 16.75
N LEU A 253 -0.22 4.42 16.67
CA LEU A 253 0.94 3.72 16.14
C LEU A 253 1.09 3.96 14.63
N THR A 254 2.30 3.82 14.12
CA THR A 254 2.54 3.89 12.67
C THR A 254 2.48 2.51 12.02
N PRO A 255 2.02 2.39 10.77
CA PRO A 255 2.10 1.13 10.03
C PRO A 255 3.51 0.54 9.96
N ARG A 256 4.53 1.40 9.95
CA ARG A 256 5.94 0.99 9.93
C ARG A 256 6.35 0.32 11.23
N TYR A 257 5.92 0.87 12.38
CA TYR A 257 6.17 0.25 13.69
C TYR A 257 5.58 -1.17 13.74
N ILE A 258 4.31 -1.33 13.34
CA ILE A 258 3.66 -2.65 13.31
C ILE A 258 4.40 -3.63 12.39
N GLN A 259 4.87 -3.19 11.22
CA GLN A 259 5.63 -4.04 10.30
C GLN A 259 6.96 -4.50 10.91
N MET A 260 7.66 -3.60 11.63
CA MET A 260 8.92 -3.95 12.30
C MET A 260 8.66 -4.91 13.46
N MET A 261 7.70 -4.60 14.30
CA MET A 261 7.27 -5.43 15.42
C MET A 261 6.96 -6.88 14.96
N ILE A 262 6.11 -7.04 13.94
CA ILE A 262 5.77 -8.36 13.39
C ILE A 262 7.00 -9.10 12.88
N LYS A 263 7.93 -8.39 12.23
CA LYS A 263 9.18 -9.00 11.76
C LYS A 263 10.04 -9.52 12.91
N ASP A 264 10.18 -8.73 13.98
CA ASP A 264 11.01 -9.08 15.13
C ASP A 264 10.43 -10.30 15.86
N TYR A 265 9.13 -10.33 16.07
CA TYR A 265 8.45 -11.47 16.67
C TYR A 265 8.45 -12.72 15.77
N ALA A 266 8.37 -12.56 14.47
CA ALA A 266 8.50 -13.70 13.54
C ALA A 266 9.89 -14.35 13.63
N VAL A 267 10.94 -13.52 13.83
CA VAL A 267 12.31 -14.03 14.06
C VAL A 267 12.39 -14.76 15.40
N ALA A 268 11.85 -14.18 16.47
CA ALA A 268 11.82 -14.80 17.80
C ALA A 268 11.02 -16.11 17.81
N ALA A 269 9.93 -16.19 17.05
CA ALA A 269 9.13 -17.39 16.85
C ALA A 269 9.80 -18.45 15.95
N GLY A 270 11.01 -18.21 15.44
CA GLY A 270 11.71 -19.13 14.53
C GLY A 270 11.05 -19.27 13.15
N ILE A 271 10.14 -18.37 12.77
CA ILE A 271 9.41 -18.43 11.50
C ILE A 271 10.33 -17.97 10.36
N LYS A 272 10.74 -18.91 9.51
CA LYS A 272 11.66 -18.63 8.37
C LYS A 272 11.00 -17.84 7.24
N LYS A 273 9.68 -17.79 7.18
CA LYS A 273 8.92 -17.04 6.17
C LYS A 273 8.95 -15.54 6.52
N ARG A 274 8.94 -14.68 5.49
CA ARG A 274 8.73 -13.26 5.72
C ARG A 274 7.29 -13.03 6.19
N VAL A 275 7.10 -12.56 7.42
CA VAL A 275 5.79 -12.21 7.98
C VAL A 275 5.54 -10.71 7.83
N THR A 276 4.33 -10.35 7.43
CA THR A 276 3.86 -8.97 7.29
C THR A 276 2.36 -8.90 7.60
N PRO A 277 1.79 -7.71 7.90
CA PRO A 277 0.34 -7.58 8.09
C PRO A 277 -0.48 -8.12 6.90
N HIS A 278 0.03 -7.95 5.67
CA HIS A 278 -0.64 -8.50 4.49
C HIS A 278 -0.62 -10.03 4.44
N ILE A 279 0.44 -10.65 4.95
CA ILE A 279 0.52 -12.11 5.03
C ILE A 279 -0.44 -12.62 6.09
N LEU A 280 -0.56 -11.97 7.27
CA LEU A 280 -1.56 -12.33 8.28
C LEU A 280 -2.98 -12.26 7.72
N ARG A 281 -3.33 -11.16 7.07
CA ARG A 281 -4.64 -11.02 6.42
C ARG A 281 -4.86 -12.07 5.31
N HIS A 282 -3.83 -12.43 4.56
CA HIS A 282 -3.91 -13.47 3.56
C HIS A 282 -4.06 -14.86 4.21
N SER A 283 -3.38 -15.12 5.32
CA SER A 283 -3.53 -16.36 6.11
C SER A 283 -4.95 -16.49 6.65
N PHE A 284 -5.51 -15.42 7.22
CA PHE A 284 -6.91 -15.34 7.61
C PHE A 284 -7.86 -15.79 6.50
N ALA A 285 -7.76 -15.16 5.31
CA ALA A 285 -8.60 -15.50 4.17
C ALA A 285 -8.43 -16.98 3.72
N THR A 286 -7.17 -17.46 3.74
CA THR A 286 -6.83 -18.82 3.30
C THR A 286 -7.36 -19.87 4.30
N HIS A 287 -7.28 -19.59 5.60
CA HIS A 287 -7.79 -20.50 6.64
C HIS A 287 -9.32 -20.56 6.63
N LEU A 288 -9.99 -19.40 6.50
CA LEU A 288 -11.45 -19.41 6.32
C LEU A 288 -11.89 -20.23 5.11
N LEU A 289 -11.20 -20.07 3.97
CA LEU A 289 -11.50 -20.83 2.76
C LEU A 289 -11.25 -22.33 2.96
N LYS A 290 -10.14 -22.70 3.60
CA LYS A 290 -9.81 -24.10 3.94
C LYS A 290 -10.84 -24.72 4.86
N ASN A 291 -11.39 -23.92 5.79
CA ASN A 291 -12.43 -24.35 6.74
C ASN A 291 -13.85 -24.26 6.16
N GLY A 292 -13.97 -24.14 4.82
CA GLY A 292 -15.23 -24.26 4.09
C GLY A 292 -16.07 -23.00 4.02
N VAL A 293 -15.53 -21.84 4.41
CA VAL A 293 -16.25 -20.54 4.27
C VAL A 293 -16.33 -20.15 2.80
N ASP A 294 -17.53 -19.79 2.35
CA ASP A 294 -17.76 -19.32 0.98
C ASP A 294 -16.91 -18.07 0.64
N ILE A 295 -16.40 -18.03 -0.59
CA ILE A 295 -15.52 -16.95 -1.04
C ILE A 295 -16.19 -15.57 -0.96
N ARG A 296 -17.51 -15.48 -1.16
CA ARG A 296 -18.26 -14.21 -1.06
C ARG A 296 -18.36 -13.75 0.39
N ALA A 297 -18.57 -14.66 1.34
CA ALA A 297 -18.52 -14.34 2.77
C ALA A 297 -17.14 -13.85 3.18
N ILE A 298 -16.06 -14.48 2.71
CA ILE A 298 -14.69 -14.02 2.93
C ILE A 298 -14.45 -12.61 2.34
N GLN A 299 -14.95 -12.35 1.13
CA GLN A 299 -14.85 -11.04 0.52
C GLN A 299 -15.60 -9.95 1.31
N GLN A 300 -16.76 -10.28 1.89
CA GLN A 300 -17.52 -9.41 2.77
C GLN A 300 -16.73 -9.11 4.06
N LEU A 301 -16.25 -10.15 4.76
CA LEU A 301 -15.40 -10.01 5.95
C LEU A 301 -14.17 -9.12 5.71
N LEU A 302 -13.54 -9.26 4.54
CA LEU A 302 -12.38 -8.48 4.17
C LEU A 302 -12.71 -7.06 3.66
N GLY A 303 -13.96 -6.75 3.34
CA GLY A 303 -14.36 -5.44 2.81
C GLY A 303 -13.72 -5.15 1.45
N HIS A 304 -13.87 -6.06 0.48
CA HIS A 304 -13.41 -5.84 -0.88
C HIS A 304 -14.39 -4.92 -1.63
N ALA A 305 -13.94 -3.74 -2.04
CA ALA A 305 -14.74 -2.67 -2.64
C ALA A 305 -15.29 -2.94 -4.05
N ASN A 306 -15.02 -4.10 -4.66
CA ASN A 306 -15.38 -4.41 -6.05
C ASN A 306 -16.72 -5.14 -6.22
N LEU A 307 -17.52 -5.29 -5.18
CA LEU A 307 -18.90 -5.67 -5.34
C LEU A 307 -19.73 -4.39 -5.44
N SER A 308 -20.12 -4.05 -6.67
CA SER A 308 -21.10 -3.02 -6.98
C SER A 308 -22.40 -3.34 -6.25
N THR A 309 -22.57 -2.85 -5.06
CA THR A 309 -23.81 -2.51 -4.40
C THR A 309 -23.50 -2.22 -2.94
N THR A 310 -23.89 -1.06 -2.48
CA THR A 310 -24.02 -0.72 -1.08
C THR A 310 -25.18 -1.59 -0.53
N GLN A 311 -24.91 -2.86 -0.21
CA GLN A 311 -25.81 -3.62 0.63
C GLN A 311 -25.66 -3.03 2.03
N ILE A 312 -26.70 -2.33 2.47
CA ILE A 312 -26.92 -1.98 3.86
C ILE A 312 -26.97 -3.31 4.59
N TYR A 313 -25.96 -3.56 5.45
CA TYR A 313 -25.93 -4.76 6.28
C TYR A 313 -27.16 -4.78 7.16
N THR A 314 -28.10 -5.68 6.89
CA THR A 314 -29.22 -5.94 7.79
C THR A 314 -28.69 -6.76 8.98
N SER A 315 -29.37 -6.66 10.13
CA SER A 315 -29.01 -7.46 11.31
C SER A 315 -29.02 -8.99 11.03
N VAL A 316 -29.87 -9.42 10.11
CA VAL A 316 -29.96 -10.81 9.65
C VAL A 316 -28.69 -11.25 8.91
N ASP A 317 -28.14 -10.39 8.04
CA ASP A 317 -26.93 -10.69 7.29
C ASP A 317 -25.71 -10.80 8.23
N MET A 318 -25.62 -9.93 9.25
CA MET A 318 -24.55 -9.95 10.23
C MET A 318 -24.58 -11.18 11.12
N HIS A 319 -25.76 -11.61 11.57
CA HIS A 319 -25.92 -12.83 12.36
C HIS A 319 -25.50 -14.09 11.57
N THR A 320 -25.89 -14.17 10.32
CA THR A 320 -25.50 -15.28 9.43
C THR A 320 -24.00 -15.27 9.20
N LEU A 321 -23.40 -14.11 8.97
CA LEU A 321 -21.97 -13.96 8.74
C LEU A 321 -21.15 -14.33 10.00
N LYS A 322 -21.64 -13.95 11.19
CA LYS A 322 -21.05 -14.33 12.48
C LYS A 322 -21.09 -15.84 12.70
N ASN A 323 -22.23 -16.48 12.42
CA ASN A 323 -22.36 -17.93 12.52
C ASN A 323 -21.39 -18.68 11.58
N VAL A 324 -21.23 -18.21 10.36
CA VAL A 324 -20.27 -18.77 9.39
C VAL A 324 -18.82 -18.56 9.87
N TYR A 325 -18.52 -17.39 10.40
CA TYR A 325 -17.21 -17.06 10.96
C TYR A 325 -16.87 -17.95 12.16
N ASP A 326 -17.80 -18.10 13.14
CA ASP A 326 -17.61 -18.90 14.34
C ASP A 326 -17.46 -20.40 14.04
N ARG A 327 -18.19 -20.91 13.05
CA ARG A 327 -18.05 -22.32 12.59
C ARG A 327 -16.69 -22.60 11.95
N ALA A 328 -16.06 -21.58 11.38
CA ALA A 328 -14.77 -21.75 10.73
C ALA A 328 -13.61 -21.99 11.70
N LYS A 329 -13.82 -21.79 13.03
CA LYS A 329 -12.82 -21.98 14.09
C LYS A 329 -11.42 -21.58 13.58
N LEU A 330 -11.19 -20.28 13.53
CA LEU A 330 -9.83 -19.78 13.40
C LEU A 330 -9.07 -20.17 14.67
N VAL A 331 -7.87 -20.47 14.62
CA VAL A 331 -6.98 -20.96 15.68
C VAL A 331 -7.25 -20.36 17.05
#